data_5b23d40b58b8117d67a7de656f582e56
#
_entry.id   5b23d40b58b8117d67a7de656f582e56
#
_cell.length_a   1.000
_cell.length_b   1.000
_cell.length_c   1.000
_cell.angle_alpha   90.00
_cell.angle_beta   90.00
_cell.angle_gamma   90.00
#
_symmetry.space_group_name_H-M   'P 1'
#
loop_
_entity.id
_entity.type
_entity.pdbx_description
1 polymer ?
#
loop_
_entity_poly.entity_id
_entity_poly.type
_entity_poly.pdbx_seq_one_letter_code
_entity_poly.pdbx_strand_id
1 'polypeptide(L)'
;MNIRENIRIAIFSIRTNLLRSLLTMLGIIIGVASVIAIITVGNGGRDYIVGMIQDMGQSAITIQVNQKNTSSSDYITDDDLKAMKGQDSIDYVSPFLLGMGTFKANSESGMCFPVGCAPDMEQISKLSASYGRMFTEEEYEAARNVCIIDGMNAKGLFGYENVVGEYIEVTVGDKTARLRIIGVMDVSAMMGGMDNEAMMEQMSQMTNTMGNMCYVIAPAPVVANLMGSS
;
A
#
# COMPACT_ATOMS: atom_id res chain seq x y z
N MET A 1 -61.41 -16.19 25.40
CA MET A 1 -61.24 -14.92 24.68
C MET A 1 -60.65 -15.22 23.32
N ASN A 2 -61.41 -14.91 22.26
CA ASN A 2 -60.96 -15.23 20.90
C ASN A 2 -59.92 -14.21 20.42
N ILE A 3 -58.70 -14.68 20.09
CA ILE A 3 -57.58 -13.86 19.55
C ILE A 3 -58.08 -13.00 18.37
N ARG A 4 -58.93 -13.54 17.53
CA ARG A 4 -59.56 -12.83 16.40
C ARG A 4 -60.33 -11.58 16.81
N GLU A 5 -61.04 -11.65 17.91
CA GLU A 5 -61.88 -10.55 18.43
C GLU A 5 -61.01 -9.42 18.99
N ASN A 6 -59.97 -9.78 19.72
CA ASN A 6 -58.99 -8.82 20.23
C ASN A 6 -58.24 -8.08 19.11
N ILE A 7 -57.85 -8.76 18.06
CA ILE A 7 -57.19 -8.15 16.87
C ILE A 7 -58.18 -7.20 16.16
N ARG A 8 -59.44 -7.58 16.04
CA ARG A 8 -60.47 -6.73 15.40
C ARG A 8 -60.74 -5.46 16.21
N ILE A 9 -60.81 -5.56 17.53
CA ILE A 9 -60.98 -4.41 18.43
C ILE A 9 -59.73 -3.50 18.36
N ALA A 10 -58.53 -4.04 18.35
CA ALA A 10 -57.28 -3.30 18.21
C ALA A 10 -57.24 -2.50 16.91
N ILE A 11 -57.57 -3.14 15.78
CA ILE A 11 -57.60 -2.49 14.46
C ILE A 11 -58.67 -1.38 14.43
N PHE A 12 -59.82 -1.61 15.02
CA PHE A 12 -60.86 -0.61 15.11
C PHE A 12 -60.44 0.61 15.96
N SER A 13 -59.76 0.38 17.10
CA SER A 13 -59.22 1.42 17.97
C SER A 13 -58.17 2.29 17.26
N ILE A 14 -57.32 1.68 16.42
CA ILE A 14 -56.33 2.38 15.59
C ILE A 14 -57.03 3.27 14.55
N ARG A 15 -58.07 2.75 13.89
CA ARG A 15 -58.84 3.50 12.89
C ARG A 15 -59.64 4.69 13.48
N THR A 16 -60.12 4.58 14.70
CA THR A 16 -60.88 5.64 15.35
C THR A 16 -59.98 6.83 15.76
N ASN A 17 -58.68 6.60 16.00
CA ASN A 17 -57.69 7.63 16.37
C ASN A 17 -56.47 7.61 15.43
N LEU A 18 -56.69 7.59 14.14
CA LEU A 18 -55.71 7.32 13.11
C LEU A 18 -54.49 8.27 13.18
N LEU A 19 -54.73 9.57 13.37
CA LEU A 19 -53.67 10.58 13.47
C LEU A 19 -52.74 10.34 14.68
N ARG A 20 -53.32 10.01 15.84
CA ARG A 20 -52.53 9.75 17.06
C ARG A 20 -51.72 8.48 16.93
N SER A 21 -52.34 7.42 16.41
CA SER A 21 -51.66 6.13 16.19
C SER A 21 -50.55 6.23 15.16
N LEU A 22 -50.76 6.98 14.07
CA LEU A 22 -49.77 7.21 13.03
C LEU A 22 -48.56 8.01 13.55
N LEU A 23 -48.83 9.08 14.33
CA LEU A 23 -47.75 9.89 14.93
C LEU A 23 -46.90 9.09 15.95
N THR A 24 -47.55 8.25 16.78
CA THR A 24 -46.79 7.42 17.73
C THR A 24 -46.00 6.33 17.02
N MET A 25 -46.54 5.66 16.00
CA MET A 25 -45.83 4.68 15.20
C MET A 25 -44.62 5.32 14.47
N LEU A 26 -44.84 6.51 13.87
CA LEU A 26 -43.79 7.24 13.20
C LEU A 26 -42.63 7.58 14.15
N GLY A 27 -42.98 8.04 15.38
CA GLY A 27 -41.93 8.32 16.39
C GLY A 27 -41.10 7.09 16.76
N ILE A 28 -41.76 5.93 16.93
CA ILE A 28 -41.05 4.68 17.24
C ILE A 28 -40.17 4.23 16.05
N ILE A 29 -40.71 4.29 14.82
CA ILE A 29 -39.98 3.92 13.61
C ILE A 29 -38.74 4.79 13.46
N ILE A 30 -38.85 6.11 13.57
CA ILE A 30 -37.72 7.02 13.47
C ILE A 30 -36.70 6.75 14.58
N GLY A 31 -37.15 6.52 15.82
CA GLY A 31 -36.28 6.22 16.95
C GLY A 31 -35.48 4.96 16.74
N VAL A 32 -36.11 3.85 16.34
CA VAL A 32 -35.45 2.58 16.08
C VAL A 32 -34.51 2.68 14.84
N ALA A 33 -34.99 3.29 13.76
CA ALA A 33 -34.18 3.48 12.55
C ALA A 33 -32.94 4.31 12.83
N SER A 34 -33.00 5.35 13.63
CA SER A 34 -31.88 6.18 14.02
C SER A 34 -30.84 5.39 14.81
N VAL A 35 -31.25 4.56 15.75
CA VAL A 35 -30.35 3.72 16.54
C VAL A 35 -29.63 2.70 15.65
N ILE A 36 -30.38 2.03 14.76
CA ILE A 36 -29.79 1.07 13.81
C ILE A 36 -28.79 1.76 12.88
N ALA A 37 -29.14 2.94 12.35
CA ALA A 37 -28.26 3.70 11.48
C ALA A 37 -26.93 4.07 12.17
N ILE A 38 -27.01 4.56 13.42
CA ILE A 38 -25.81 4.92 14.20
C ILE A 38 -24.91 3.71 14.45
N ILE A 39 -25.51 2.57 14.85
CA ILE A 39 -24.74 1.33 15.10
C ILE A 39 -24.11 0.82 13.81
N THR A 40 -24.83 0.85 12.69
CA THR A 40 -24.33 0.37 11.39
C THR A 40 -23.17 1.24 10.91
N VAL A 41 -23.31 2.56 10.98
CA VAL A 41 -22.21 3.49 10.62
C VAL A 41 -21.01 3.32 11.55
N GLY A 42 -21.25 3.16 12.86
CA GLY A 42 -20.19 2.93 13.83
C GLY A 42 -19.40 1.63 13.59
N ASN A 43 -20.10 0.54 13.33
CA ASN A 43 -19.48 -0.74 13.02
C ASN A 43 -18.73 -0.70 11.66
N GLY A 44 -19.37 -0.14 10.63
CA GLY A 44 -18.72 0.01 9.32
C GLY A 44 -17.47 0.88 9.38
N GLY A 45 -17.50 1.97 10.14
CA GLY A 45 -16.33 2.82 10.36
C GLY A 45 -15.20 2.09 11.11
N ARG A 46 -15.56 1.31 12.14
CA ARG A 46 -14.61 0.47 12.87
C ARG A 46 -13.95 -0.57 11.95
N ASP A 47 -14.77 -1.31 11.20
CA ASP A 47 -14.29 -2.37 10.32
C ASP A 47 -13.42 -1.80 9.20
N TYR A 48 -13.75 -0.62 8.69
CA TYR A 48 -12.93 0.11 7.72
C TYR A 48 -11.54 0.49 8.30
N ILE A 49 -11.51 1.07 9.51
CA ILE A 49 -10.25 1.43 10.17
C ILE A 49 -9.42 0.18 10.49
N VAL A 50 -10.04 -0.89 10.99
CA VAL A 50 -9.35 -2.16 11.27
C VAL A 50 -8.79 -2.75 9.98
N GLY A 51 -9.57 -2.71 8.88
CA GLY A 51 -9.11 -3.13 7.56
C GLY A 51 -7.89 -2.34 7.09
N MET A 52 -7.95 -1.00 7.16
CA MET A 52 -6.80 -0.14 6.82
C MET A 52 -5.54 -0.49 7.63
N ILE A 53 -5.70 -0.69 8.94
CA ILE A 53 -4.56 -1.04 9.80
C ILE A 53 -4.01 -2.43 9.44
N GLN A 54 -4.87 -3.40 9.14
CA GLN A 54 -4.46 -4.74 8.69
C GLN A 54 -3.77 -4.69 7.31
N ASP A 55 -4.23 -3.81 6.43
CA ASP A 55 -3.65 -3.61 5.10
C ASP A 55 -2.29 -2.88 5.16
N MET A 56 -2.06 -2.07 6.19
CA MET A 56 -0.76 -1.44 6.46
C MET A 56 0.33 -2.40 6.99
N GLY A 57 0.10 -3.72 6.95
CA GLY A 57 1.12 -4.72 7.28
C GLY A 57 1.38 -4.88 8.79
N GLN A 58 0.35 -4.90 9.63
CA GLN A 58 0.49 -5.13 11.08
C GLN A 58 1.16 -6.45 11.47
N SER A 59 1.33 -7.37 10.51
CA SER A 59 2.08 -8.61 10.71
C SER A 59 3.55 -8.47 10.35
N ALA A 60 3.99 -7.32 9.82
CA ALA A 60 5.38 -7.10 9.45
C ALA A 60 6.18 -6.55 10.63
N ILE A 61 7.24 -7.24 11.00
CA ILE A 61 8.22 -6.79 11.99
C ILE A 61 9.41 -6.21 11.22
N THR A 62 9.70 -4.94 11.44
CA THR A 62 10.88 -4.31 10.87
C THR A 62 12.03 -4.39 11.86
N ILE A 63 13.11 -5.07 11.47
CA ILE A 63 14.34 -5.17 12.24
C ILE A 63 15.35 -4.18 11.66
N GLN A 64 15.80 -3.23 12.48
CA GLN A 64 16.82 -2.25 12.09
C GLN A 64 18.02 -2.33 12.99
N VAL A 65 19.19 -2.32 12.39
CA VAL A 65 20.45 -2.27 13.13
C VAL A 65 20.70 -0.83 13.61
N ASN A 66 20.96 -0.68 14.92
CA ASN A 66 21.22 0.64 15.50
C ASN A 66 22.65 1.09 15.19
N GLN A 67 22.81 1.95 14.20
CA GLN A 67 24.11 2.41 13.69
C GLN A 67 25.01 3.14 14.71
N LYS A 68 24.49 3.56 15.88
CA LYS A 68 25.28 4.33 16.86
C LYS A 68 26.36 3.53 17.60
N ASN A 69 26.22 2.19 17.67
CA ASN A 69 27.12 1.33 18.48
C ASN A 69 27.49 0.01 17.73
N THR A 70 27.44 0.02 16.41
CA THR A 70 27.54 -1.19 15.60
C THR A 70 28.87 -1.24 14.85
N SER A 71 29.55 -2.38 14.92
CA SER A 71 30.67 -2.74 14.04
C SER A 71 30.13 -3.28 12.70
N SER A 72 30.94 -3.28 11.67
CA SER A 72 30.57 -3.84 10.36
C SER A 72 30.19 -5.34 10.40
N SER A 73 30.58 -6.04 11.46
CA SER A 73 30.22 -7.45 11.74
C SER A 73 28.78 -7.63 12.29
N ASP A 74 28.12 -6.55 12.65
CA ASP A 74 26.80 -6.61 13.31
C ASP A 74 25.63 -6.28 12.36
N TYR A 75 25.93 -6.15 11.05
CA TYR A 75 24.90 -5.99 10.03
C TYR A 75 24.18 -7.31 9.76
N ILE A 76 22.90 -7.21 9.41
CA ILE A 76 22.10 -8.37 9.01
C ILE A 76 22.67 -8.89 7.68
N THR A 77 23.07 -10.15 7.66
CA THR A 77 23.66 -10.83 6.51
C THR A 77 22.61 -11.66 5.75
N ASP A 78 22.97 -12.10 4.55
CA ASP A 78 22.12 -13.02 3.77
C ASP A 78 21.88 -14.36 4.49
N ASP A 79 22.83 -14.79 5.31
CA ASP A 79 22.68 -16.03 6.11
C ASP A 79 21.69 -15.83 7.25
N ASP A 80 21.62 -14.63 7.83
CA ASP A 80 20.58 -14.29 8.82
C ASP A 80 19.19 -14.27 8.18
N LEU A 81 19.08 -13.72 6.96
CA LEU A 81 17.80 -13.74 6.21
C LEU A 81 17.35 -15.16 5.90
N LYS A 82 18.29 -16.06 5.50
CA LYS A 82 17.98 -17.47 5.27
C LYS A 82 17.57 -18.18 6.55
N ALA A 83 18.25 -17.87 7.68
CA ALA A 83 17.91 -18.44 8.98
C ALA A 83 16.51 -18.02 9.44
N MET A 84 16.12 -16.76 9.18
CA MET A 84 14.76 -16.27 9.45
C MET A 84 13.73 -16.96 8.56
N LYS A 85 14.00 -17.09 7.26
CA LYS A 85 13.12 -17.73 6.27
C LYS A 85 12.90 -19.24 6.58
N GLY A 86 13.81 -19.86 7.33
CA GLY A 86 13.70 -21.25 7.78
C GLY A 86 12.85 -21.48 9.04
N GLN A 87 12.25 -20.46 9.63
CA GLN A 87 11.42 -20.60 10.83
C GLN A 87 9.95 -20.80 10.46
N ASP A 88 9.30 -21.82 11.01
CA ASP A 88 7.89 -22.15 10.75
C ASP A 88 6.89 -21.03 11.10
N SER A 89 7.32 -20.06 11.89
CA SER A 89 6.49 -18.91 12.32
C SER A 89 6.63 -17.67 11.44
N ILE A 90 7.48 -17.72 10.41
CA ILE A 90 7.77 -16.60 9.52
C ILE A 90 7.42 -17.00 8.08
N ASP A 91 6.39 -16.40 7.52
CA ASP A 91 5.93 -16.71 6.17
C ASP A 91 6.80 -16.02 5.10
N TYR A 92 7.18 -14.77 5.34
CA TYR A 92 7.89 -13.94 4.36
C TYR A 92 9.02 -13.14 5.01
N VAL A 93 10.14 -13.02 4.34
CA VAL A 93 11.30 -12.24 4.76
C VAL A 93 11.83 -11.45 3.58
N SER A 94 11.99 -10.13 3.75
CA SER A 94 12.59 -9.28 2.73
C SER A 94 13.61 -8.33 3.34
N PRO A 95 14.82 -8.22 2.77
CA PRO A 95 15.69 -7.09 3.06
C PRO A 95 15.01 -5.80 2.59
N PHE A 96 15.36 -4.69 3.21
CA PHE A 96 14.92 -3.37 2.80
C PHE A 96 16.12 -2.44 2.75
N LEU A 97 16.60 -2.16 1.55
CA LEU A 97 17.70 -1.24 1.29
C LEU A 97 17.11 0.05 0.69
N LEU A 98 17.48 1.19 1.25
CA LEU A 98 17.07 2.49 0.71
C LEU A 98 18.31 3.27 0.30
N GLY A 99 18.41 3.56 -0.97
CA GLY A 99 19.47 4.40 -1.54
C GLY A 99 18.96 5.79 -1.90
N MET A 100 19.89 6.68 -2.19
CA MET A 100 19.62 7.99 -2.78
C MET A 100 20.53 8.18 -3.99
N GLY A 101 19.94 8.60 -5.10
CA GLY A 101 20.68 8.78 -6.34
C GLY A 101 19.94 9.66 -7.34
N THR A 102 20.31 9.54 -8.59
CA THR A 102 19.66 10.20 -9.71
C THR A 102 19.19 9.18 -10.73
N PHE A 103 18.17 9.54 -11.47
CA PHE A 103 17.73 8.73 -12.60
C PHE A 103 17.79 9.50 -13.90
N LYS A 104 17.84 8.74 -14.99
CA LYS A 104 17.63 9.21 -16.35
C LYS A 104 16.71 8.24 -17.08
N ALA A 105 15.60 8.74 -17.58
CA ALA A 105 14.64 7.96 -18.33
C ALA A 105 14.13 8.81 -19.50
N ASN A 106 14.23 8.30 -20.71
CA ASN A 106 13.90 9.05 -21.92
C ASN A 106 14.67 10.39 -22.00
N SER A 107 13.96 11.53 -22.02
CA SER A 107 14.56 12.88 -21.95
C SER A 107 14.54 13.50 -20.55
N GLU A 108 13.96 12.81 -19.60
CA GLU A 108 13.76 13.28 -18.23
C GLU A 108 14.87 12.76 -17.31
N SER A 109 15.19 13.55 -16.29
CA SER A 109 16.13 13.20 -15.24
C SER A 109 15.73 13.86 -13.93
N GLY A 110 16.14 13.27 -12.82
CA GLY A 110 15.80 13.80 -11.50
C GLY A 110 16.42 12.97 -10.38
N MET A 111 15.93 13.16 -9.18
CA MET A 111 16.32 12.37 -8.02
C MET A 111 15.58 11.03 -8.01
N CYS A 112 16.27 9.97 -7.61
CA CYS A 112 15.62 8.69 -7.37
C CYS A 112 15.99 8.12 -6.01
N PHE A 113 15.04 7.33 -5.49
CA PHE A 113 15.21 6.53 -4.30
C PHE A 113 15.14 5.06 -4.70
N PRO A 114 16.29 4.42 -5.04
CA PRO A 114 16.29 2.99 -5.28
C PRO A 114 16.01 2.24 -3.98
N VAL A 115 15.01 1.39 -4.04
CA VAL A 115 14.58 0.49 -2.94
C VAL A 115 14.95 -0.92 -3.33
N GLY A 116 15.83 -1.53 -2.56
CA GLY A 116 16.21 -2.93 -2.71
C GLY A 116 15.39 -3.83 -1.81
N CYS A 117 14.70 -4.82 -2.38
CA CYS A 117 13.93 -5.78 -1.63
C CYS A 117 13.98 -7.17 -2.26
N ALA A 118 13.41 -8.17 -1.59
CA ALA A 118 13.15 -9.49 -2.14
C ALA A 118 11.73 -9.59 -2.74
N PRO A 119 11.43 -10.62 -3.56
CA PRO A 119 10.09 -10.84 -4.10
C PRO A 119 9.00 -10.94 -3.03
N ASP A 120 9.32 -11.46 -1.85
CA ASP A 120 8.43 -11.58 -0.70
C ASP A 120 7.81 -10.23 -0.26
N MET A 121 8.42 -9.11 -0.67
CA MET A 121 7.92 -7.76 -0.39
C MET A 121 6.51 -7.52 -0.97
N GLU A 122 6.18 -8.17 -2.08
CA GLU A 122 4.84 -8.14 -2.66
C GLU A 122 3.78 -8.62 -1.67
N GLN A 123 4.08 -9.70 -0.95
CA GLN A 123 3.17 -10.28 0.06
C GLN A 123 3.19 -9.49 1.37
N ILE A 124 4.37 -9.05 1.81
CA ILE A 124 4.56 -8.29 3.06
C ILE A 124 3.81 -6.96 2.99
N SER A 125 3.96 -6.22 1.90
CA SER A 125 3.40 -4.89 1.71
C SER A 125 2.11 -4.88 0.89
N LYS A 126 1.60 -6.06 0.49
CA LYS A 126 0.41 -6.20 -0.38
C LYS A 126 0.50 -5.31 -1.63
N LEU A 127 1.72 -5.15 -2.15
CA LEU A 127 1.97 -4.37 -3.35
C LEU A 127 1.33 -5.08 -4.54
N SER A 128 0.48 -4.39 -5.26
CA SER A 128 -0.07 -4.89 -6.52
C SER A 128 0.50 -4.11 -7.70
N ALA A 129 0.89 -4.82 -8.76
CA ALA A 129 1.28 -4.19 -10.00
C ALA A 129 0.03 -3.85 -10.80
N SER A 130 -0.15 -2.58 -11.19
CA SER A 130 -1.19 -2.14 -12.12
C SER A 130 -0.89 -2.62 -13.54
N TYR A 131 0.38 -2.72 -13.89
CA TYR A 131 0.87 -3.28 -15.14
C TYR A 131 2.12 -4.12 -14.89
N GLY A 132 2.24 -5.25 -15.59
CA GLY A 132 3.40 -6.12 -15.46
C GLY A 132 3.35 -7.01 -14.24
N ARG A 133 4.49 -7.18 -13.57
CA ARG A 133 4.65 -8.09 -12.44
C ARG A 133 5.79 -7.67 -11.51
N MET A 134 5.84 -8.26 -10.33
CA MET A 134 7.02 -8.26 -9.47
C MET A 134 8.14 -9.12 -10.10
N PHE A 135 9.39 -8.89 -9.71
CA PHE A 135 10.51 -9.76 -10.11
C PHE A 135 10.44 -11.11 -9.37
N THR A 136 10.95 -12.15 -10.03
CA THR A 136 10.95 -13.51 -9.50
C THR A 136 12.16 -13.76 -8.60
N GLU A 137 12.14 -14.87 -7.84
CA GLU A 137 13.28 -15.31 -7.04
C GLU A 137 14.53 -15.54 -7.92
N GLU A 138 14.36 -16.11 -9.12
CA GLU A 138 15.46 -16.30 -10.08
C GLU A 138 16.06 -14.97 -10.55
N GLU A 139 15.23 -13.94 -10.76
CA GLU A 139 15.68 -12.60 -11.14
C GLU A 139 16.40 -11.92 -9.97
N TYR A 140 15.94 -12.18 -8.74
CA TYR A 140 16.55 -11.70 -7.50
C TYR A 140 17.93 -12.33 -7.27
N GLU A 141 18.01 -13.67 -7.28
CA GLU A 141 19.27 -14.42 -7.07
C GLU A 141 20.32 -14.11 -8.16
N ALA A 142 19.85 -13.97 -9.41
CA ALA A 142 20.73 -13.62 -10.53
C ALA A 142 21.10 -12.13 -10.59
N ALA A 143 20.67 -11.32 -9.62
CA ALA A 143 20.86 -9.86 -9.61
C ALA A 143 20.50 -9.22 -10.98
N ARG A 144 19.37 -9.61 -11.55
CA ARG A 144 18.93 -9.09 -12.86
C ARG A 144 18.63 -7.61 -12.76
N ASN A 145 19.07 -6.85 -13.75
CA ASN A 145 18.82 -5.42 -13.87
C ASN A 145 17.36 -5.15 -14.30
N VAL A 146 16.43 -5.45 -13.41
CA VAL A 146 14.99 -5.21 -13.57
C VAL A 146 14.49 -4.32 -12.44
N CYS A 147 13.43 -3.59 -12.71
CA CYS A 147 12.82 -2.73 -11.69
C CYS A 147 11.33 -2.55 -11.90
N ILE A 148 10.71 -2.03 -10.86
CA ILE A 148 9.32 -1.60 -10.82
C ILE A 148 9.32 -0.12 -10.44
N ILE A 149 8.48 0.67 -11.09
CA ILE A 149 8.29 2.08 -10.76
C ILE A 149 6.85 2.35 -10.37
N ASP A 150 6.59 3.50 -9.77
CA ASP A 150 5.21 3.90 -9.46
C ASP A 150 4.49 4.47 -10.69
N GLY A 151 3.14 4.35 -10.70
CA GLY A 151 2.31 4.76 -11.83
C GLY A 151 2.33 6.27 -12.11
N MET A 152 2.53 7.10 -11.07
CA MET A 152 2.62 8.56 -11.25
C MET A 152 3.90 8.92 -12.01
N ASN A 153 5.02 8.31 -11.64
CA ASN A 153 6.29 8.49 -12.35
C ASN A 153 6.25 7.88 -13.75
N ALA A 154 5.59 6.74 -13.95
CA ALA A 154 5.41 6.17 -15.28
C ALA A 154 4.81 7.19 -16.24
N LYS A 155 3.69 7.79 -15.86
CA LYS A 155 3.00 8.80 -16.66
C LYS A 155 3.80 10.10 -16.81
N GLY A 156 4.46 10.55 -15.75
CA GLY A 156 5.28 11.77 -15.76
C GLY A 156 6.52 11.66 -16.64
N LEU A 157 7.22 10.52 -16.60
CA LEU A 157 8.50 10.33 -17.30
C LEU A 157 8.36 9.87 -18.75
N PHE A 158 7.32 9.09 -19.04
CA PHE A 158 7.12 8.48 -20.35
C PHE A 158 5.91 8.99 -21.11
N GLY A 159 5.00 9.70 -20.42
CA GLY A 159 3.76 10.22 -21.02
C GLY A 159 2.61 9.21 -21.08
N TYR A 160 2.82 7.97 -20.62
CA TYR A 160 1.82 6.89 -20.60
C TYR A 160 2.00 6.00 -19.37
N GLU A 161 0.95 5.26 -19.01
CA GLU A 161 0.92 4.51 -17.74
C GLU A 161 1.61 3.14 -17.84
N ASN A 162 1.45 2.43 -18.97
CA ASN A 162 2.06 1.12 -19.15
C ASN A 162 3.44 1.25 -19.79
N VAL A 163 4.45 1.38 -18.96
CA VAL A 163 5.86 1.50 -19.35
C VAL A 163 6.65 0.19 -19.22
N VAL A 164 5.97 -0.93 -19.13
CA VAL A 164 6.60 -2.24 -19.06
C VAL A 164 7.42 -2.51 -20.35
N GLY A 165 8.71 -2.80 -20.18
CA GLY A 165 9.66 -3.00 -21.27
C GLY A 165 10.59 -1.81 -21.52
N GLU A 166 10.27 -0.63 -21.02
CA GLU A 166 11.12 0.56 -21.05
C GLU A 166 12.32 0.42 -20.10
N TYR A 167 13.24 1.37 -20.19
CA TYR A 167 14.47 1.37 -19.40
C TYR A 167 14.62 2.68 -18.63
N ILE A 168 15.15 2.56 -17.42
CA ILE A 168 15.57 3.67 -16.58
C ILE A 168 17.01 3.48 -16.17
N GLU A 169 17.82 4.51 -16.27
CA GLU A 169 19.19 4.53 -15.75
C GLU A 169 19.17 5.10 -14.34
N VAL A 170 19.73 4.37 -13.39
CA VAL A 170 19.82 4.77 -11.97
C VAL A 170 21.29 4.88 -11.61
N THR A 171 21.66 6.03 -11.06
CA THR A 171 23.02 6.33 -10.62
C THR A 171 23.01 6.60 -9.10
N VAL A 172 23.86 5.87 -8.37
CA VAL A 172 24.08 6.06 -6.94
C VAL A 172 25.60 6.25 -6.73
N GLY A 173 25.98 7.43 -6.26
CA GLY A 173 27.39 7.79 -6.17
C GLY A 173 28.05 7.81 -7.55
N ASP A 174 29.03 6.92 -7.76
CA ASP A 174 29.78 6.74 -8.99
C ASP A 174 29.31 5.55 -9.85
N LYS A 175 28.34 4.77 -9.36
CA LYS A 175 27.84 3.58 -10.03
C LYS A 175 26.53 3.83 -10.74
N THR A 176 26.41 3.35 -11.96
CA THR A 176 25.20 3.46 -12.78
C THR A 176 24.75 2.08 -13.24
N ALA A 177 23.45 1.82 -13.12
CA ALA A 177 22.83 0.63 -13.69
C ALA A 177 21.66 1.04 -14.59
N ARG A 178 21.56 0.36 -15.73
CA ARG A 178 20.42 0.46 -16.63
C ARG A 178 19.44 -0.67 -16.29
N LEU A 179 18.28 -0.31 -15.77
CA LEU A 179 17.26 -1.23 -15.30
C LEU A 179 16.11 -1.29 -16.30
N ARG A 180 15.63 -2.51 -16.58
CA ARG A 180 14.44 -2.71 -17.40
C ARG A 180 13.21 -2.66 -16.50
N ILE A 181 12.23 -1.85 -16.86
CA ILE A 181 10.95 -1.77 -16.14
C ILE A 181 10.13 -3.01 -16.49
N ILE A 182 9.78 -3.81 -15.49
CA ILE A 182 8.98 -5.04 -15.63
C ILE A 182 7.61 -4.92 -14.98
N GLY A 183 7.39 -3.89 -14.17
CA GLY A 183 6.11 -3.62 -13.52
C GLY A 183 5.94 -2.15 -13.19
N VAL A 184 4.69 -1.78 -13.06
CA VAL A 184 4.25 -0.46 -12.58
C VAL A 184 3.36 -0.68 -11.37
N MET A 185 3.72 -0.11 -10.23
CA MET A 185 2.96 -0.23 -8.98
C MET A 185 1.86 0.79 -8.90
N ASP A 186 0.79 0.40 -8.22
CA ASP A 186 -0.20 1.33 -7.71
C ASP A 186 0.24 1.83 -6.32
N VAL A 187 0.71 3.07 -6.28
CA VAL A 187 1.16 3.73 -5.04
C VAL A 187 -0.02 4.06 -4.13
N SER A 188 -1.25 4.12 -4.66
CA SER A 188 -2.44 4.39 -3.86
C SER A 188 -2.66 3.31 -2.79
N ALA A 189 -2.28 2.07 -3.07
CA ALA A 189 -2.31 0.97 -2.12
C ALA A 189 -1.29 1.16 -0.97
N MET A 190 -0.10 1.71 -1.24
CA MET A 190 0.89 2.04 -0.20
C MET A 190 0.46 3.20 0.69
N MET A 191 -0.35 4.10 0.19
CA MET A 191 -0.83 5.28 0.92
C MET A 191 -2.17 5.05 1.64
N GLY A 192 -2.58 3.78 1.83
CA GLY A 192 -3.77 3.42 2.60
C GLY A 192 -5.09 3.80 1.94
N GLY A 193 -5.16 3.80 0.61
CA GLY A 193 -6.40 4.09 -0.12
C GLY A 193 -6.93 5.51 0.11
N MET A 194 -6.07 6.43 0.53
CA MET A 194 -6.43 7.83 0.64
C MET A 194 -6.47 8.43 -0.77
N ASP A 195 -7.63 8.33 -1.41
CA ASP A 195 -8.04 9.18 -2.53
C ASP A 195 -8.16 10.64 -2.05
N ASN A 196 -7.07 11.20 -1.57
CA ASN A 196 -7.03 12.58 -1.12
C ASN A 196 -6.45 13.44 -2.25
N GLU A 197 -7.33 14.09 -3.02
CA GLU A 197 -6.94 15.13 -3.96
C GLU A 197 -5.95 16.13 -3.32
N ALA A 198 -6.13 16.45 -2.04
CA ALA A 198 -5.24 17.32 -1.27
C ALA A 198 -3.81 16.74 -1.12
N MET A 199 -3.64 15.44 -1.01
CA MET A 199 -2.34 14.80 -0.88
C MET A 199 -1.65 14.67 -2.24
N MET A 200 -2.42 14.41 -3.30
CA MET A 200 -1.94 14.49 -4.68
C MET A 200 -1.49 15.90 -5.05
N GLU A 201 -2.21 16.91 -4.59
CA GLU A 201 -1.84 18.32 -4.80
C GLU A 201 -0.58 18.71 -4.02
N GLN A 202 -0.42 18.23 -2.78
CA GLN A 202 0.82 18.40 -2.02
C GLN A 202 2.02 17.68 -2.65
N MET A 203 1.85 16.44 -3.12
CA MET A 203 2.91 15.73 -3.83
C MET A 203 3.26 16.41 -5.15
N SER A 204 2.27 16.88 -5.89
CA SER A 204 2.50 17.68 -7.12
C SER A 204 3.25 18.98 -6.83
N GLN A 205 2.95 19.66 -5.73
CA GLN A 205 3.69 20.85 -5.30
C GLN A 205 5.13 20.52 -4.85
N MET A 206 5.35 19.39 -4.18
CA MET A 206 6.70 18.91 -3.84
C MET A 206 7.49 18.56 -5.10
N THR A 207 6.88 17.89 -6.05
CA THR A 207 7.52 17.55 -7.35
C THR A 207 7.89 18.81 -8.13
N ASN A 208 7.03 19.82 -8.13
CA ASN A 208 7.31 21.12 -8.76
C ASN A 208 8.42 21.91 -8.05
N THR A 209 8.62 21.69 -6.75
CA THR A 209 9.63 22.42 -5.96
C THR A 209 10.97 21.71 -5.91
N MET A 210 10.98 20.37 -5.90
CA MET A 210 12.18 19.51 -5.76
C MET A 210 12.62 18.84 -7.07
N GLY A 211 11.91 19.03 -8.18
CA GLY A 211 12.15 18.33 -9.44
C GLY A 211 11.53 16.93 -9.47
N ASN A 212 11.72 16.23 -10.58
CA ASN A 212 11.19 14.88 -10.76
C ASN A 212 11.83 13.93 -9.74
N MET A 213 11.01 13.34 -8.86
CA MET A 213 11.41 12.33 -7.87
C MET A 213 10.81 10.99 -8.26
N CYS A 214 11.61 9.93 -8.27
CA CYS A 214 11.18 8.59 -8.66
C CYS A 214 11.59 7.54 -7.61
N TYR A 215 10.64 6.71 -7.21
CA TYR A 215 10.93 5.49 -6.46
C TYR A 215 11.14 4.34 -7.44
N VAL A 216 12.27 3.66 -7.31
CA VAL A 216 12.64 2.53 -8.17
C VAL A 216 12.84 1.31 -7.29
N ILE A 217 11.93 0.35 -7.36
CA ILE A 217 12.05 -0.92 -6.62
C ILE A 217 12.79 -1.91 -7.50
N ALA A 218 13.85 -2.47 -6.99
CA ALA A 218 14.70 -3.43 -7.68
C ALA A 218 15.16 -4.55 -6.74
N PRO A 219 15.69 -5.67 -7.26
CA PRO A 219 16.29 -6.71 -6.42
C PRO A 219 17.35 -6.13 -5.49
N ALA A 220 17.31 -6.51 -4.20
CA ALA A 220 18.26 -5.99 -3.21
C ALA A 220 19.74 -6.14 -3.62
N PRO A 221 20.18 -7.26 -4.24
CA PRO A 221 21.56 -7.37 -4.73
C PRO A 221 21.94 -6.30 -5.77
N VAL A 222 21.00 -5.88 -6.62
CA VAL A 222 21.25 -4.81 -7.62
C VAL A 222 21.46 -3.47 -6.93
N VAL A 223 20.60 -3.16 -5.96
CA VAL A 223 20.67 -1.91 -5.19
C VAL A 223 21.93 -1.90 -4.31
N ALA A 224 22.26 -3.01 -3.66
CA ALA A 224 23.50 -3.15 -2.88
C ALA A 224 24.74 -2.90 -3.73
N ASN A 225 24.78 -3.47 -4.94
CA ASN A 225 25.86 -3.22 -5.89
C ASN A 225 25.98 -1.74 -6.28
N LEU A 226 24.87 -1.06 -6.49
CA LEU A 226 24.83 0.38 -6.78
C LEU A 226 25.31 1.22 -5.59
N MET A 227 24.94 0.84 -4.37
CA MET A 227 25.37 1.53 -3.15
C MET A 227 26.82 1.25 -2.75
N GLY A 228 27.47 0.25 -3.37
CA GLY A 228 28.83 -0.14 -3.05
C GLY A 228 28.98 -0.98 -1.79
N SER A 229 27.87 -1.46 -1.25
CA SER A 229 27.83 -2.44 -0.16
C SER A 229 27.76 -3.84 -0.77
N SER A 230 28.88 -4.52 -0.80
CA SER A 230 29.02 -5.94 -1.18
C SER A 230 29.32 -6.75 0.07
#